data_fc87b7152fa15257d2b3dfc4b0eb706a
#
_entry.id   fc87b7152fa15257d2b3dfc4b0eb706a
#
_cell.length_a   1.000
_cell.length_b   1.000
_cell.length_c   1.000
_cell.angle_alpha   90.00
_cell.angle_beta   90.00
_cell.angle_gamma   90.00
#
_symmetry.space_group_name_H-M   'P 1'
#
loop_
_entity.id
_entity.type
_entity.pdbx_description
1 polymer ?
#
loop_
_entity_poly.entity_id
_entity_poly.type
_entity_poly.pdbx_seq_one_letter_code
_entity_poly.pdbx_strand_id
1 'polypeptide(L)'
;MTVPAMPFEVEIMRPSGLRVADTAAWSTIQRSHPAFRSPLLSPHFARAVGRVRDDARVAVVRRDGEHVAFFGFHKRPGGFGRPLGAPFSDYHGVVSTADTGLKPGQIIALAGLKAFRHNGLIDPHSLFPAAENSVESFAIELTDTPDAYLEAVRAASPKKFKNYRRLAHRLAEVGPLTLRADTSRAAFDAVMAWKSAQFLRTGVQDVLRPAWASDLMQTLFETRQGPMTGLLLSLYAGDTLVGGHFGVREGGVYHPWIASMSPEMAAFSPGQTFLDQAIRAMPELGLEVYDLGVGHDHYKRPFGPTVNPVGAGFHSAPGGTFKRAEEAAWTFGPLGRSPAVDKVRRRLDHIATADPSMRGRVQGLMEAVAATRRRSLGPDAGAGE
;
A
#
# COMPACT_ATOMS: atom_id res chain seq x y z
N MET A 1 38.18 30.01 4.57
CA MET A 1 37.82 28.64 4.24
C MET A 1 36.43 28.68 3.60
N THR A 2 36.34 28.58 2.29
CA THR A 2 35.08 28.50 1.58
C THR A 2 34.47 27.13 1.89
N VAL A 3 33.29 27.10 2.51
CA VAL A 3 32.49 25.89 2.69
C VAL A 3 32.22 25.39 1.26
N PRO A 4 32.61 24.16 0.91
CA PRO A 4 32.28 23.64 -0.42
C PRO A 4 30.77 23.68 -0.56
N ALA A 5 30.28 24.34 -1.61
CA ALA A 5 28.86 24.37 -1.94
C ALA A 5 28.37 22.92 -1.99
N MET A 6 27.29 22.61 -1.27
CA MET A 6 26.67 21.30 -1.40
C MET A 6 26.23 21.16 -2.87
N PRO A 7 26.59 20.09 -3.56
CA PRO A 7 26.30 19.96 -4.99
C PRO A 7 24.78 19.78 -5.28
N PHE A 8 23.96 19.84 -4.21
CA PHE A 8 22.53 19.62 -4.30
C PHE A 8 21.74 20.84 -3.80
N GLU A 9 20.79 21.26 -4.60
CA GLU A 9 19.70 22.13 -4.20
C GLU A 9 18.51 21.28 -3.75
N VAL A 10 18.01 21.52 -2.54
CA VAL A 10 16.89 20.73 -1.99
C VAL A 10 15.79 21.65 -1.53
N GLU A 11 14.61 21.42 -2.09
CA GLU A 11 13.40 22.15 -1.71
C GLU A 11 12.41 21.17 -1.05
N ILE A 12 12.02 21.43 0.19
CA ILE A 12 11.04 20.60 0.91
C ILE A 12 9.72 21.36 0.96
N MET A 13 8.69 20.80 0.35
CA MET A 13 7.40 21.45 0.23
C MET A 13 6.24 20.52 0.54
N ARG A 14 5.02 21.07 0.70
CA ARG A 14 3.80 20.28 0.62
C ARG A 14 3.58 19.80 -0.81
N PRO A 15 2.95 18.64 -1.05
CA PRO A 15 2.68 18.17 -2.42
C PRO A 15 1.87 19.16 -3.29
N SER A 16 1.05 20.02 -2.66
CA SER A 16 0.34 21.10 -3.35
C SER A 16 1.25 22.20 -3.90
N GLY A 17 2.46 22.33 -3.38
CA GLY A 17 3.46 23.30 -3.81
C GLY A 17 4.30 22.84 -5.01
N LEU A 18 4.16 21.59 -5.47
CA LEU A 18 4.84 21.09 -6.67
C LEU A 18 4.44 21.94 -7.89
N ARG A 19 5.42 22.49 -8.57
CA ARG A 19 5.22 23.22 -9.82
C ARG A 19 4.89 22.26 -10.96
N VAL A 20 4.42 22.78 -12.07
CA VAL A 20 4.16 21.99 -13.29
C VAL A 20 5.45 21.30 -13.75
N ALA A 21 6.58 22.02 -13.74
CA ALA A 21 7.89 21.48 -14.09
C ALA A 21 8.34 20.36 -13.18
N ASP A 22 8.15 20.49 -11.85
CA ASP A 22 8.49 19.45 -10.88
C ASP A 22 7.65 18.18 -11.11
N THR A 23 6.35 18.35 -11.38
CA THR A 23 5.44 17.23 -11.67
C THR A 23 5.83 16.52 -12.97
N ALA A 24 6.16 17.27 -14.01
CA ALA A 24 6.58 16.72 -15.30
C ALA A 24 7.90 15.96 -15.19
N ALA A 25 8.90 16.55 -14.51
CA ALA A 25 10.20 15.92 -14.28
C ALA A 25 10.06 14.63 -13.45
N TRP A 26 9.28 14.66 -12.36
CA TRP A 26 9.00 13.48 -11.56
C TRP A 26 8.36 12.36 -12.38
N SER A 27 7.30 12.67 -13.13
CA SER A 27 6.64 11.68 -13.99
C SER A 27 7.57 11.13 -15.08
N THR A 28 8.50 11.93 -15.59
CA THR A 28 9.49 11.49 -16.58
C THR A 28 10.48 10.52 -15.94
N ILE A 29 11.04 10.86 -14.79
CA ILE A 29 11.98 9.99 -14.05
C ILE A 29 11.26 8.70 -13.60
N GLN A 30 10.00 8.78 -13.13
CA GLN A 30 9.21 7.61 -12.76
C GLN A 30 9.08 6.62 -13.93
N ARG A 31 8.78 7.10 -15.13
CA ARG A 31 8.66 6.26 -16.32
C ARG A 31 9.97 5.72 -16.86
N SER A 32 11.11 6.29 -16.48
CA SER A 32 12.43 5.88 -16.99
C SER A 32 12.91 4.55 -16.41
N HIS A 33 12.29 4.06 -15.32
CA HIS A 33 12.72 2.81 -14.68
C HIS A 33 11.52 1.95 -14.28
N PRO A 34 11.47 0.66 -14.67
CA PRO A 34 10.32 -0.22 -14.44
C PRO A 34 10.02 -0.45 -12.96
N ALA A 35 11.01 -0.37 -12.06
CA ALA A 35 10.76 -0.47 -10.62
C ALA A 35 9.90 0.68 -10.07
N PHE A 36 9.82 1.82 -10.74
CA PHE A 36 9.01 2.97 -10.33
C PHE A 36 7.60 2.98 -10.92
N ARG A 37 7.19 1.92 -11.63
CA ARG A 37 5.89 1.85 -12.33
C ARG A 37 4.66 1.98 -11.43
N SER A 38 4.80 1.75 -10.11
CA SER A 38 3.66 1.82 -9.19
C SER A 38 3.08 3.24 -9.13
N PRO A 39 1.74 3.39 -9.21
CA PRO A 39 1.05 4.65 -8.99
C PRO A 39 1.40 5.32 -7.65
N LEU A 40 1.78 4.53 -6.64
CA LEU A 40 2.13 5.01 -5.31
C LEU A 40 3.42 5.83 -5.27
N LEU A 41 4.24 5.73 -6.32
CA LEU A 41 5.48 6.50 -6.48
C LEU A 41 5.30 7.75 -7.35
N SER A 42 4.08 8.06 -7.77
CA SER A 42 3.80 9.16 -8.68
C SER A 42 3.62 10.52 -7.96
N PRO A 43 3.86 11.62 -8.66
CA PRO A 43 3.53 12.94 -8.15
C PRO A 43 2.02 13.13 -7.94
N HIS A 44 1.19 12.38 -8.67
CA HIS A 44 -0.26 12.45 -8.59
C HIS A 44 -0.76 11.81 -7.29
N PHE A 45 -0.18 10.69 -6.88
CA PHE A 45 -0.43 10.09 -5.57
C PHE A 45 0.02 11.03 -4.44
N ALA A 46 1.21 11.62 -4.57
CA ALA A 46 1.69 12.59 -3.59
C ALA A 46 0.70 13.75 -3.42
N ARG A 47 0.17 14.29 -4.52
CA ARG A 47 -0.84 15.36 -4.49
C ARG A 47 -2.16 14.90 -3.86
N ALA A 48 -2.63 13.69 -4.16
CA ALA A 48 -3.85 13.14 -3.57
C ALA A 48 -3.73 13.03 -2.04
N VAL A 49 -2.62 12.45 -1.55
CA VAL A 49 -2.33 12.38 -0.11
C VAL A 49 -2.17 13.77 0.51
N GLY A 50 -1.50 14.69 -0.18
CA GLY A 50 -1.28 16.06 0.30
C GLY A 50 -2.54 16.90 0.47
N ARG A 51 -3.66 16.52 -0.16
CA ARG A 51 -4.98 17.17 0.02
C ARG A 51 -5.61 16.81 1.36
N VAL A 52 -5.34 15.63 1.87
CA VAL A 52 -5.98 15.08 3.07
C VAL A 52 -5.03 14.96 4.26
N ARG A 53 -3.72 15.21 4.06
CA ARG A 53 -2.67 15.05 5.08
C ARG A 53 -1.74 16.25 5.15
N ASP A 54 -1.82 17.01 6.24
CA ASP A 54 -1.00 18.20 6.47
C ASP A 54 0.48 17.92 6.74
N ASP A 55 0.82 16.71 7.19
CA ASP A 55 2.19 16.27 7.44
C ASP A 55 2.89 15.68 6.20
N ALA A 56 2.20 15.61 5.05
CA ALA A 56 2.78 15.20 3.78
C ALA A 56 3.81 16.21 3.26
N ARG A 57 4.97 15.71 2.86
CA ARG A 57 6.08 16.50 2.29
C ARG A 57 6.66 15.79 1.09
N VAL A 58 7.26 16.60 0.22
CA VAL A 58 8.10 16.15 -0.89
C VAL A 58 9.42 16.89 -0.80
N ALA A 59 10.52 16.17 -0.82
CA ALA A 59 11.84 16.74 -1.10
C ALA A 59 12.09 16.64 -2.61
N VAL A 60 12.30 17.79 -3.24
CA VAL A 60 12.73 17.94 -4.64
C VAL A 60 14.22 18.20 -4.62
N VAL A 61 15.00 17.31 -5.22
CA VAL A 61 16.45 17.40 -5.24
C VAL A 61 16.91 17.72 -6.66
N ARG A 62 17.72 18.76 -6.76
CA ARG A 62 18.37 19.18 -8.02
C ARG A 62 19.89 19.11 -7.87
N ARG A 63 20.55 18.80 -8.96
CA ARG A 63 22.01 18.91 -9.11
C ARG A 63 22.29 19.70 -10.38
N ASP A 64 23.06 20.77 -10.25
CA ASP A 64 23.36 21.68 -11.37
C ASP A 64 22.10 22.23 -12.05
N GLY A 65 21.05 22.52 -11.27
CA GLY A 65 19.74 22.99 -11.74
C GLY A 65 18.79 21.91 -12.25
N GLU A 66 19.26 20.69 -12.52
CA GLU A 66 18.47 19.60 -13.07
C GLU A 66 17.84 18.74 -11.96
N HIS A 67 16.59 18.30 -12.16
CA HIS A 67 15.91 17.40 -11.23
C HIS A 67 16.55 16.00 -11.25
N VAL A 68 17.04 15.54 -10.10
CA VAL A 68 17.68 14.22 -9.99
C VAL A 68 16.92 13.26 -9.07
N ALA A 69 16.14 13.77 -8.12
CA ALA A 69 15.36 12.89 -7.22
C ALA A 69 14.15 13.60 -6.63
N PHE A 70 13.12 12.78 -6.35
CA PHE A 70 11.90 13.16 -5.63
C PHE A 70 11.65 12.16 -4.51
N PHE A 71 11.44 12.66 -3.29
CA PHE A 71 11.16 11.81 -2.14
C PHE A 71 9.92 12.28 -1.40
N GLY A 72 8.85 11.50 -1.49
CA GLY A 72 7.59 11.73 -0.77
C GLY A 72 7.59 11.05 0.60
N PHE A 73 7.20 11.79 1.65
CA PHE A 73 7.16 11.29 3.02
C PHE A 73 6.18 12.05 3.90
N HIS A 74 5.78 11.44 5.02
CA HIS A 74 5.15 12.15 6.14
C HIS A 74 6.20 12.59 7.13
N LYS A 75 6.25 13.89 7.44
CA LYS A 75 7.15 14.45 8.46
C LYS A 75 6.46 14.44 9.81
N ARG A 76 6.91 13.57 10.70
CA ARG A 76 6.41 13.44 12.06
C ARG A 76 7.21 14.30 13.05
N PRO A 77 6.67 14.57 14.26
CA PRO A 77 7.41 15.25 15.32
C PRO A 77 8.77 14.60 15.58
N GLY A 78 9.75 15.40 16.00
CA GLY A 78 11.10 14.92 16.26
C GLY A 78 11.96 14.66 15.03
N GLY A 79 11.45 14.95 13.80
CA GLY A 79 12.19 14.68 12.55
C GLY A 79 12.09 13.23 12.09
N PHE A 80 11.07 12.51 12.53
CA PHE A 80 10.82 11.15 12.12
C PHE A 80 10.00 11.09 10.82
N GLY A 81 10.49 10.33 9.84
CA GLY A 81 9.85 10.15 8.55
C GLY A 81 9.06 8.84 8.44
N ARG A 82 7.93 8.89 7.75
CA ARG A 82 7.11 7.74 7.37
C ARG A 82 6.80 7.77 5.88
N PRO A 83 6.52 6.62 5.25
CA PRO A 83 6.10 6.57 3.86
C PRO A 83 4.89 7.43 3.59
N LEU A 84 4.93 8.15 2.48
CA LEU A 84 3.82 8.97 2.04
C LEU A 84 2.59 8.09 1.76
N GLY A 85 1.44 8.46 2.31
CA GLY A 85 0.19 7.72 2.17
C GLY A 85 0.04 6.48 3.05
N ALA A 86 1.07 6.14 3.86
CA ALA A 86 0.95 4.99 4.77
C ALA A 86 -0.25 5.15 5.73
N PRO A 87 -1.03 4.08 5.95
CA PRO A 87 -0.76 2.66 5.67
C PRO A 87 -1.18 2.16 4.27
N PHE A 88 -1.66 3.02 3.38
CA PHE A 88 -2.09 2.66 2.02
C PHE A 88 -0.96 2.69 0.98
N SER A 89 0.29 2.91 1.40
CA SER A 89 1.45 2.96 0.52
C SER A 89 2.27 1.67 0.68
N ASP A 90 1.90 0.65 -0.09
CA ASP A 90 2.64 -0.62 -0.15
C ASP A 90 4.05 -0.42 -0.70
N TYR A 91 4.21 0.58 -1.59
CA TYR A 91 5.50 0.95 -2.16
C TYR A 91 5.83 2.39 -1.89
N HIS A 92 7.09 2.63 -1.59
CA HIS A 92 7.65 3.97 -1.37
C HIS A 92 9.15 3.93 -1.61
N GLY A 93 9.75 5.08 -1.83
CA GLY A 93 11.17 5.21 -2.12
C GLY A 93 11.49 6.57 -2.66
N VAL A 94 12.70 6.69 -3.19
CA VAL A 94 13.15 7.88 -3.91
C VAL A 94 13.03 7.61 -5.39
N VAL A 95 12.17 8.34 -6.07
CA VAL A 95 12.09 8.31 -7.54
C VAL A 95 13.21 9.17 -8.07
N SER A 96 14.20 8.57 -8.71
CA SER A 96 15.45 9.26 -9.08
C SER A 96 16.00 8.82 -10.43
N THR A 97 16.87 9.64 -10.97
CA THR A 97 17.76 9.23 -12.05
C THR A 97 18.78 8.20 -11.56
N ALA A 98 19.39 7.43 -12.47
CA ALA A 98 20.40 6.42 -12.09
C ALA A 98 21.67 7.06 -11.49
N ASP A 99 22.09 8.21 -12.03
CA ASP A 99 23.24 8.97 -11.53
C ASP A 99 22.79 10.23 -10.80
N THR A 100 22.39 10.09 -9.55
CA THR A 100 22.05 11.25 -8.70
C THR A 100 23.29 11.92 -8.11
N GLY A 101 24.37 11.18 -7.90
CA GLY A 101 25.50 11.56 -7.07
C GLY A 101 25.23 11.53 -5.55
N LEU A 102 24.04 11.07 -5.11
CA LEU A 102 23.69 10.94 -3.71
C LEU A 102 24.36 9.69 -3.10
N LYS A 103 24.86 9.83 -1.88
CA LYS A 103 25.33 8.69 -1.08
C LYS A 103 24.18 7.97 -0.39
N PRO A 104 24.26 6.65 -0.12
CA PRO A 104 23.25 5.92 0.63
C PRO A 104 22.88 6.60 1.96
N GLY A 105 21.59 6.81 2.20
CA GLY A 105 21.04 7.48 3.38
C GLY A 105 21.12 9.01 3.38
N GLN A 106 21.83 9.62 2.45
CA GLN A 106 21.98 11.09 2.39
C GLN A 106 20.63 11.77 2.18
N ILE A 107 19.74 11.15 1.42
CA ILE A 107 18.39 11.69 1.16
C ILE A 107 17.59 11.93 2.45
N ILE A 108 17.81 11.14 3.51
CA ILE A 108 17.13 11.32 4.80
C ILE A 108 17.52 12.67 5.43
N ALA A 109 18.81 12.98 5.42
CA ALA A 109 19.31 14.25 5.94
C ALA A 109 18.85 15.43 5.06
N LEU A 110 18.94 15.30 3.74
CA LEU A 110 18.49 16.32 2.78
C LEU A 110 16.98 16.59 2.89
N ALA A 111 16.16 15.58 3.22
CA ALA A 111 14.74 15.74 3.50
C ALA A 111 14.46 16.38 4.89
N GLY A 112 15.49 16.77 5.65
CA GLY A 112 15.34 17.32 7.00
C GLY A 112 14.78 16.32 8.00
N LEU A 113 15.06 15.03 7.79
CA LEU A 113 14.68 13.93 8.65
C LEU A 113 15.87 13.44 9.47
N LYS A 114 15.60 12.98 10.69
CA LYS A 114 16.59 12.26 11.52
C LYS A 114 16.59 10.77 11.26
N ALA A 115 15.42 10.24 10.90
CA ALA A 115 15.25 8.83 10.61
C ALA A 115 14.01 8.59 9.73
N PHE A 116 14.01 7.47 9.01
CA PHE A 116 12.92 7.03 8.14
C PHE A 116 12.66 5.53 8.38
N ARG A 117 11.41 5.18 8.69
CA ARG A 117 10.95 3.79 8.77
C ARG A 117 10.13 3.44 7.55
N HIS A 118 10.40 2.30 6.96
CA HIS A 118 9.75 1.83 5.74
C HIS A 118 9.38 0.35 5.82
N ASN A 119 8.41 -0.04 4.98
CA ASN A 119 7.98 -1.42 4.80
C ASN A 119 7.39 -1.56 3.39
N GLY A 120 8.26 -1.67 2.40
CA GLY A 120 7.91 -1.64 0.98
C GLY A 120 8.81 -0.69 0.18
N LEU A 121 10.08 -0.60 0.58
CA LEU A 121 11.06 0.28 -0.08
C LEU A 121 11.42 -0.24 -1.46
N ILE A 122 11.23 0.60 -2.46
CA ILE A 122 11.72 0.46 -3.83
C ILE A 122 12.97 1.33 -3.96
N ASP A 123 14.12 0.72 -4.15
CA ASP A 123 15.41 1.43 -4.20
C ASP A 123 16.36 0.85 -5.25
N PRO A 124 16.03 0.97 -6.55
CA PRO A 124 16.84 0.38 -7.62
C PRO A 124 18.21 1.05 -7.77
N HIS A 125 18.40 2.25 -7.22
CA HIS A 125 19.63 3.02 -7.32
C HIS A 125 20.45 3.08 -6.03
N SER A 126 20.08 2.24 -5.03
CA SER A 126 20.81 2.10 -3.75
C SER A 126 20.99 3.43 -2.98
N LEU A 127 19.95 4.26 -2.97
CA LEU A 127 19.95 5.55 -2.25
C LEU A 127 19.74 5.40 -0.75
N PHE A 128 19.34 4.22 -0.30
CA PHE A 128 19.30 3.84 1.11
C PHE A 128 20.38 2.82 1.42
N PRO A 129 20.84 2.71 2.68
CA PRO A 129 21.60 1.56 3.12
C PRO A 129 20.81 0.26 2.88
N ALA A 130 21.50 -0.89 2.79
CA ALA A 130 20.83 -2.17 2.61
C ALA A 130 19.70 -2.34 3.63
N ALA A 131 18.53 -2.77 3.16
CA ALA A 131 17.37 -3.00 4.02
C ALA A 131 17.65 -4.16 4.98
N GLU A 132 17.18 -4.04 6.22
CA GLU A 132 17.36 -5.06 7.26
C GLU A 132 16.60 -6.35 6.95
N ASN A 133 15.44 -6.17 6.33
CA ASN A 133 14.53 -7.25 5.96
C ASN A 133 13.94 -6.95 4.58
N SER A 134 13.37 -7.99 3.97
CA SER A 134 12.54 -7.85 2.79
C SER A 134 11.15 -8.45 3.04
N VAL A 135 10.17 -7.89 2.35
CA VAL A 135 8.81 -8.45 2.27
C VAL A 135 8.49 -8.77 0.82
N GLU A 136 7.71 -9.80 0.60
CA GLU A 136 7.29 -10.17 -0.76
C GLU A 136 6.14 -9.28 -1.20
N SER A 137 6.16 -8.86 -2.45
CA SER A 137 5.02 -8.27 -3.14
C SER A 137 4.66 -9.13 -4.36
N PHE A 138 3.39 -9.13 -4.70
CA PHE A 138 2.82 -10.00 -5.74
C PHE A 138 2.16 -9.15 -6.80
N ALA A 139 2.34 -9.55 -8.06
CA ALA A 139 1.68 -8.91 -9.19
C ALA A 139 1.20 -9.94 -10.21
N ILE A 140 0.12 -9.61 -10.90
CA ILE A 140 -0.35 -10.25 -12.12
C ILE A 140 0.13 -9.36 -13.25
N GLU A 141 0.99 -9.88 -14.10
CA GLU A 141 1.53 -9.18 -15.26
C GLU A 141 1.12 -9.94 -16.52
N LEU A 142 0.32 -9.31 -17.36
CA LEU A 142 -0.11 -9.92 -18.62
C LEU A 142 0.95 -9.64 -19.69
N THR A 143 1.70 -10.66 -20.05
CA THR A 143 2.63 -10.65 -21.19
C THR A 143 2.05 -11.32 -22.44
N ASP A 144 0.89 -11.98 -22.26
CA ASP A 144 0.15 -12.71 -23.28
C ASP A 144 -1.36 -12.57 -23.01
N THR A 145 -2.18 -13.39 -23.64
CA THR A 145 -3.63 -13.38 -23.43
C THR A 145 -4.01 -13.78 -22.01
N PRO A 146 -5.13 -13.26 -21.46
CA PRO A 146 -5.64 -13.69 -20.16
C PRO A 146 -5.85 -15.19 -20.03
N ASP A 147 -6.28 -15.86 -21.11
CA ASP A 147 -6.50 -17.30 -21.11
C ASP A 147 -5.19 -18.06 -20.98
N ALA A 148 -4.15 -17.69 -21.74
CA ALA A 148 -2.81 -18.29 -21.64
C ALA A 148 -2.23 -18.10 -20.23
N TYR A 149 -2.34 -16.90 -19.66
CA TYR A 149 -1.94 -16.62 -18.29
C TYR A 149 -2.67 -17.52 -17.28
N LEU A 150 -4.00 -17.56 -17.35
CA LEU A 150 -4.83 -18.37 -16.45
C LEU A 150 -4.56 -19.87 -16.60
N GLU A 151 -4.25 -20.35 -17.81
CA GLU A 151 -3.86 -21.74 -18.03
C GLU A 151 -2.54 -22.08 -17.33
N ALA A 152 -1.53 -21.23 -17.47
CA ALA A 152 -0.24 -21.39 -16.79
C ALA A 152 -0.39 -21.44 -15.26
N VAL A 153 -1.18 -20.51 -14.68
CA VAL A 153 -1.42 -20.46 -13.22
C VAL A 153 -2.18 -21.71 -12.75
N ARG A 154 -3.15 -22.18 -13.54
CA ARG A 154 -3.94 -23.40 -13.24
C ARG A 154 -3.06 -24.64 -13.31
N ALA A 155 -2.16 -24.73 -14.29
CA ALA A 155 -1.20 -25.82 -14.42
C ALA A 155 -0.25 -25.90 -13.21
N ALA A 156 0.15 -24.77 -12.65
CA ALA A 156 1.01 -24.71 -11.45
C ALA A 156 0.30 -25.19 -10.17
N SER A 157 -1.05 -25.15 -10.11
CA SER A 157 -1.81 -25.54 -8.90
C SER A 157 -3.15 -26.23 -9.21
N PRO A 158 -3.16 -27.34 -9.94
CA PRO A 158 -4.38 -27.92 -10.53
C PRO A 158 -5.46 -28.31 -9.50
N LYS A 159 -5.06 -28.83 -8.33
CA LYS A 159 -6.00 -29.20 -7.26
C LYS A 159 -6.76 -27.98 -6.70
N LYS A 160 -6.05 -26.86 -6.48
CA LYS A 160 -6.66 -25.61 -6.00
C LYS A 160 -7.65 -25.08 -7.03
N PHE A 161 -7.24 -24.98 -8.28
CA PHE A 161 -8.09 -24.44 -9.34
C PHE A 161 -9.29 -25.34 -9.69
N LYS A 162 -9.21 -26.66 -9.48
CA LYS A 162 -10.38 -27.55 -9.56
C LYS A 162 -11.46 -27.14 -8.54
N ASN A 163 -11.05 -26.86 -7.28
CA ASN A 163 -11.98 -26.40 -6.26
C ASN A 163 -12.52 -24.99 -6.55
N TYR A 164 -11.68 -24.07 -7.03
CA TYR A 164 -12.12 -22.72 -7.40
C TYR A 164 -13.19 -22.76 -8.50
N ARG A 165 -13.01 -23.55 -9.55
CA ARG A 165 -14.02 -23.73 -10.59
C ARG A 165 -15.34 -24.24 -10.04
N ARG A 166 -15.32 -25.24 -9.16
CA ARG A 166 -16.53 -25.77 -8.51
C ARG A 166 -17.28 -24.68 -7.72
N LEU A 167 -16.55 -23.85 -6.98
CA LEU A 167 -17.15 -22.76 -6.21
C LEU A 167 -17.67 -21.64 -7.12
N ALA A 168 -16.97 -21.34 -8.22
CA ALA A 168 -17.43 -20.37 -9.22
C ALA A 168 -18.73 -20.82 -9.90
N HIS A 169 -18.87 -22.13 -10.23
CA HIS A 169 -20.11 -22.67 -10.75
C HIS A 169 -21.27 -22.51 -9.77
N ARG A 170 -21.06 -22.82 -8.50
CA ARG A 170 -22.08 -22.61 -7.47
C ARG A 170 -22.44 -21.14 -7.27
N LEU A 171 -21.47 -20.24 -7.37
CA LEU A 171 -21.75 -18.80 -7.32
C LEU A 171 -22.58 -18.34 -8.53
N ALA A 172 -22.33 -18.93 -9.71
CA ALA A 172 -23.08 -18.65 -10.93
C ALA A 172 -24.54 -19.15 -10.89
N GLU A 173 -24.90 -20.06 -9.96
CA GLU A 173 -26.29 -20.46 -9.69
C GLU A 173 -27.12 -19.33 -9.06
N VAL A 174 -26.46 -18.38 -8.38
CA VAL A 174 -27.11 -17.16 -7.84
C VAL A 174 -27.50 -16.19 -8.96
N GLY A 175 -26.71 -16.15 -10.03
CA GLY A 175 -26.94 -15.35 -11.23
C GLY A 175 -25.70 -15.27 -12.11
N PRO A 176 -25.81 -14.77 -13.35
CA PRO A 176 -24.70 -14.58 -14.27
C PRO A 176 -23.58 -13.75 -13.63
N LEU A 177 -22.34 -14.23 -13.71
CA LEU A 177 -21.19 -13.53 -13.15
C LEU A 177 -20.73 -12.43 -14.09
N THR A 178 -20.65 -11.21 -13.58
CA THR A 178 -20.21 -10.03 -14.34
C THR A 178 -19.23 -9.23 -13.51
N LEU A 179 -18.04 -8.99 -14.04
CA LEU A 179 -17.07 -8.03 -13.47
C LEU A 179 -17.09 -6.74 -14.30
N ARG A 180 -17.09 -5.61 -13.64
CA ARG A 180 -17.08 -4.30 -14.31
C ARG A 180 -16.30 -3.26 -13.53
N ALA A 181 -15.76 -2.27 -14.22
CA ALA A 181 -15.35 -1.01 -13.63
C ALA A 181 -16.60 -0.27 -13.15
N ASP A 182 -16.75 -0.12 -11.83
CA ASP A 182 -18.00 0.33 -11.23
C ASP A 182 -17.92 1.81 -10.82
N THR A 183 -18.98 2.52 -11.10
CA THR A 183 -19.14 3.92 -10.70
C THR A 183 -20.23 4.11 -9.66
N SER A 184 -20.86 3.02 -9.24
CA SER A 184 -21.94 3.02 -8.25
C SER A 184 -21.41 3.42 -6.87
N ARG A 185 -21.96 4.49 -6.33
CA ARG A 185 -21.69 4.90 -4.96
C ARG A 185 -22.10 3.84 -3.96
N ALA A 186 -23.23 3.18 -4.19
CA ALA A 186 -23.70 2.10 -3.32
C ALA A 186 -22.72 0.90 -3.28
N ALA A 187 -22.16 0.51 -4.45
CA ALA A 187 -21.15 -0.55 -4.51
C ALA A 187 -19.87 -0.14 -3.77
N PHE A 188 -19.40 1.10 -3.96
CA PHE A 188 -18.24 1.62 -3.24
C PHE A 188 -18.46 1.59 -1.73
N ASP A 189 -19.58 2.14 -1.25
CA ASP A 189 -19.91 2.20 0.17
C ASP A 189 -20.03 0.80 0.80
N ALA A 190 -20.61 -0.17 0.09
CA ALA A 190 -20.69 -1.57 0.52
C ALA A 190 -19.31 -2.20 0.68
N VAL A 191 -18.43 -2.05 -0.32
CA VAL A 191 -17.06 -2.59 -0.29
C VAL A 191 -16.26 -1.99 0.87
N MET A 192 -16.37 -0.68 1.12
CA MET A 192 -15.73 -0.01 2.26
C MET A 192 -16.27 -0.51 3.59
N ALA A 193 -17.60 -0.63 3.73
CA ALA A 193 -18.25 -1.12 4.93
C ALA A 193 -17.85 -2.57 5.24
N TRP A 194 -17.84 -3.46 4.25
CA TRP A 194 -17.40 -4.84 4.45
C TRP A 194 -15.93 -4.93 4.89
N LYS A 195 -15.08 -4.06 4.33
CA LYS A 195 -13.66 -4.02 4.73
C LYS A 195 -13.48 -3.57 6.17
N SER A 196 -14.15 -2.49 6.58
CA SER A 196 -14.15 -2.01 7.98
C SER A 196 -14.65 -3.10 8.93
N ALA A 197 -15.78 -3.75 8.60
CA ALA A 197 -16.30 -4.86 9.39
C ALA A 197 -15.31 -6.05 9.46
N GLN A 198 -14.60 -6.35 8.37
CA GLN A 198 -13.55 -7.36 8.35
C GLN A 198 -12.41 -7.02 9.33
N PHE A 199 -11.90 -5.79 9.31
CA PHE A 199 -10.85 -5.34 10.23
C PHE A 199 -11.28 -5.52 11.69
N LEU A 200 -12.49 -5.07 12.04
CA LEU A 200 -13.04 -5.21 13.39
C LEU A 200 -13.17 -6.67 13.81
N ARG A 201 -13.72 -7.55 12.95
CA ARG A 201 -13.91 -8.97 13.23
C ARG A 201 -12.57 -9.68 13.42
N THR A 202 -11.56 -9.36 12.62
CA THR A 202 -10.22 -9.98 12.71
C THR A 202 -9.35 -9.37 13.79
N GLY A 203 -9.81 -8.32 14.49
CA GLY A 203 -9.07 -7.62 15.53
C GLY A 203 -7.87 -6.85 15.00
N VAL A 204 -7.89 -6.52 13.69
CA VAL A 204 -6.95 -5.60 13.05
C VAL A 204 -7.52 -4.20 13.18
N GLN A 205 -6.63 -3.20 13.30
CA GLN A 205 -7.07 -1.81 13.31
C GLN A 205 -7.75 -1.44 12.00
N ASP A 206 -8.91 -0.82 12.10
CA ASP A 206 -9.60 -0.28 10.94
C ASP A 206 -8.87 0.98 10.44
N VAL A 207 -8.09 0.82 9.38
CA VAL A 207 -7.31 1.90 8.76
C VAL A 207 -8.18 2.86 7.93
N LEU A 208 -9.43 2.49 7.65
CA LEU A 208 -10.40 3.34 6.94
C LEU A 208 -11.12 4.31 7.86
N ARG A 209 -11.09 4.10 9.17
CA ARG A 209 -11.80 4.92 10.15
C ARG A 209 -11.31 6.37 10.29
N PRO A 210 -9.99 6.68 10.21
CA PRO A 210 -9.54 8.07 10.26
C PRO A 210 -10.15 8.89 9.11
N ALA A 211 -10.64 10.10 9.40
CA ALA A 211 -11.31 10.96 8.41
C ALA A 211 -10.47 11.14 7.14
N TRP A 212 -9.16 11.40 7.28
CA TRP A 212 -8.28 11.55 6.13
C TRP A 212 -8.25 10.33 5.20
N ALA A 213 -8.41 9.12 5.75
CA ALA A 213 -8.43 7.88 4.97
C ALA A 213 -9.74 7.76 4.18
N SER A 214 -10.87 8.03 4.83
CA SER A 214 -12.18 8.10 4.17
C SER A 214 -12.19 9.16 3.08
N ASP A 215 -11.68 10.36 3.37
CA ASP A 215 -11.62 11.49 2.42
C ASP A 215 -10.73 11.14 1.22
N LEU A 216 -9.59 10.45 1.45
CA LEU A 216 -8.72 9.98 0.37
C LEU A 216 -9.45 9.00 -0.54
N MET A 217 -10.10 7.97 0.04
CA MET A 217 -10.83 6.95 -0.71
C MET A 217 -11.97 7.57 -1.52
N GLN A 218 -12.74 8.47 -0.91
CA GLN A 218 -13.82 9.16 -1.57
C GLN A 218 -13.33 10.07 -2.71
N THR A 219 -12.33 10.90 -2.46
CA THR A 219 -11.73 11.78 -3.47
C THR A 219 -11.24 11.00 -4.68
N LEU A 220 -10.55 9.87 -4.43
CA LEU A 220 -10.06 9.01 -5.50
C LEU A 220 -11.21 8.32 -6.24
N PHE A 221 -12.22 7.82 -5.55
CA PHE A 221 -13.40 7.22 -6.18
C PHE A 221 -14.13 8.21 -7.10
N GLU A 222 -14.18 9.50 -6.74
CA GLU A 222 -14.78 10.56 -7.53
C GLU A 222 -13.87 11.06 -8.67
N THR A 223 -12.56 10.79 -8.62
CA THR A 223 -11.59 11.18 -9.65
C THR A 223 -11.68 10.24 -10.86
N ARG A 224 -12.37 10.66 -11.91
CA ARG A 224 -12.64 9.86 -13.13
C ARG A 224 -11.68 10.16 -14.29
N GLN A 225 -10.96 11.27 -14.22
CA GLN A 225 -10.07 11.73 -15.29
C GLN A 225 -8.74 12.18 -14.72
N GLY A 226 -7.72 12.15 -15.55
CA GLY A 226 -6.38 12.54 -15.19
C GLY A 226 -5.38 11.38 -15.28
N PRO A 227 -4.11 11.64 -15.00
CA PRO A 227 -3.06 10.63 -15.10
C PRO A 227 -3.25 9.48 -14.11
N MET A 228 -3.74 9.78 -12.91
CA MET A 228 -4.08 8.80 -11.87
C MET A 228 -5.55 8.95 -11.48
N THR A 229 -6.26 7.83 -11.42
CA THR A 229 -7.69 7.77 -11.05
C THR A 229 -7.92 6.69 -10.00
N GLY A 230 -9.01 6.80 -9.25
CA GLY A 230 -9.52 5.67 -8.50
C GLY A 230 -10.24 4.69 -9.43
N LEU A 231 -10.08 3.40 -9.16
CA LEU A 231 -10.76 2.34 -9.89
C LEU A 231 -11.40 1.37 -8.89
N LEU A 232 -12.72 1.21 -9.01
CA LEU A 232 -13.48 0.16 -8.34
C LEU A 232 -13.81 -0.92 -9.37
N LEU A 233 -13.32 -2.12 -9.15
CA LEU A 233 -13.78 -3.31 -9.86
C LEU A 233 -14.79 -4.02 -8.97
N SER A 234 -15.98 -4.31 -9.49
CA SER A 234 -17.06 -4.99 -8.77
C SER A 234 -17.48 -6.26 -9.50
N LEU A 235 -17.57 -7.36 -8.74
CA LEU A 235 -18.12 -8.63 -9.21
C LEU A 235 -19.58 -8.72 -8.77
N TYR A 236 -20.45 -9.09 -9.72
CA TYR A 236 -21.85 -9.34 -9.49
C TYR A 236 -22.22 -10.79 -9.86
N ALA A 237 -23.24 -11.32 -9.21
CA ALA A 237 -23.97 -12.51 -9.59
C ALA A 237 -25.43 -12.11 -9.85
N GLY A 238 -25.82 -11.96 -11.12
CA GLY A 238 -27.03 -11.22 -11.48
C GLY A 238 -26.95 -9.77 -11.01
N ASP A 239 -27.92 -9.33 -10.23
CA ASP A 239 -27.96 -7.99 -9.63
C ASP A 239 -27.30 -7.92 -8.25
N THR A 240 -26.85 -9.06 -7.72
CA THR A 240 -26.26 -9.13 -6.38
C THR A 240 -24.77 -8.79 -6.41
N LEU A 241 -24.36 -7.75 -5.67
CA LEU A 241 -22.96 -7.41 -5.51
C LEU A 241 -22.26 -8.47 -4.66
N VAL A 242 -21.29 -9.16 -5.23
CA VAL A 242 -20.51 -10.25 -4.60
C VAL A 242 -19.28 -9.72 -3.88
N GLY A 243 -18.63 -8.70 -4.44
CA GLY A 243 -17.44 -8.12 -3.88
C GLY A 243 -16.81 -7.08 -4.78
N GLY A 244 -15.77 -6.42 -4.27
CA GLY A 244 -15.05 -5.41 -5.03
C GLY A 244 -13.62 -5.24 -4.58
N HIS A 245 -12.80 -4.78 -5.53
CA HIS A 245 -11.47 -4.26 -5.28
C HIS A 245 -11.45 -2.78 -5.65
N PHE A 246 -11.01 -1.95 -4.72
CA PHE A 246 -10.83 -0.52 -4.92
C PHE A 246 -9.40 -0.08 -4.66
N GLY A 247 -8.88 0.76 -5.54
CA GLY A 247 -7.54 1.32 -5.40
C GLY A 247 -7.24 2.36 -6.46
N VAL A 248 -5.97 2.56 -6.77
CA VAL A 248 -5.50 3.56 -7.73
C VAL A 248 -5.02 2.92 -9.02
N ARG A 249 -5.27 3.64 -10.12
CA ARG A 249 -4.77 3.30 -11.44
C ARG A 249 -3.98 4.47 -12.01
N GLU A 250 -2.82 4.20 -12.59
CA GLU A 250 -2.04 5.12 -13.42
C GLU A 250 -1.47 4.37 -14.63
N GLY A 251 -1.80 4.84 -15.83
CA GLY A 251 -1.47 4.09 -17.05
C GLY A 251 -2.06 2.69 -17.04
N GLY A 252 -1.25 1.70 -17.40
CA GLY A 252 -1.60 0.27 -17.40
C GLY A 252 -1.48 -0.44 -16.04
N VAL A 253 -1.14 0.29 -14.96
CA VAL A 253 -0.94 -0.31 -13.62
C VAL A 253 -2.12 0.01 -12.71
N TYR A 254 -2.72 -1.03 -12.15
CA TYR A 254 -3.76 -0.92 -11.12
C TYR A 254 -3.29 -1.53 -9.81
N HIS A 255 -3.39 -0.78 -8.72
CA HIS A 255 -3.03 -1.20 -7.37
C HIS A 255 -4.25 -1.10 -6.45
N PRO A 256 -4.97 -2.20 -6.18
CA PRO A 256 -6.09 -2.21 -5.24
C PRO A 256 -5.59 -2.21 -3.79
N TRP A 257 -6.12 -1.30 -2.99
CA TRP A 257 -5.86 -1.26 -1.54
C TRP A 257 -6.91 -2.01 -0.74
N ILE A 258 -8.15 -1.95 -1.23
CA ILE A 258 -9.32 -2.51 -0.59
C ILE A 258 -9.79 -3.68 -1.43
N ALA A 259 -9.66 -4.86 -0.87
CA ALA A 259 -10.24 -6.08 -1.40
C ALA A 259 -11.24 -6.60 -0.38
N SER A 260 -12.53 -6.63 -0.74
CA SER A 260 -13.59 -7.05 0.16
C SER A 260 -14.69 -7.79 -0.58
N MET A 261 -15.23 -8.82 0.09
CA MET A 261 -16.31 -9.65 -0.44
C MET A 261 -17.50 -9.59 0.50
N SER A 262 -18.71 -9.72 -0.06
CA SER A 262 -19.94 -9.81 0.72
C SER A 262 -19.86 -10.96 1.72
N PRO A 263 -20.14 -10.72 3.01
CA PRO A 263 -20.22 -11.79 4.01
C PRO A 263 -21.25 -12.87 3.66
N GLU A 264 -22.33 -12.51 3.00
CA GLU A 264 -23.40 -13.44 2.56
C GLU A 264 -22.89 -14.41 1.50
N MET A 265 -21.89 -14.02 0.72
CA MET A 265 -21.28 -14.85 -0.32
C MET A 265 -20.04 -15.63 0.16
N ALA A 266 -19.71 -15.59 1.45
CA ALA A 266 -18.51 -16.21 2.01
C ALA A 266 -18.41 -17.73 1.73
N ALA A 267 -19.55 -18.44 1.71
CA ALA A 267 -19.62 -19.88 1.42
C ALA A 267 -19.11 -20.26 0.01
N PHE A 268 -19.08 -19.32 -0.92
CA PHE A 268 -18.58 -19.50 -2.29
C PHE A 268 -17.11 -19.15 -2.44
N SER A 269 -16.45 -18.62 -1.41
CA SER A 269 -15.06 -18.14 -1.47
C SER A 269 -14.81 -17.24 -2.70
N PRO A 270 -15.56 -16.17 -2.90
CA PRO A 270 -15.67 -15.48 -4.18
C PRO A 270 -14.40 -14.73 -4.63
N GLY A 271 -13.42 -14.53 -3.75
CA GLY A 271 -12.20 -13.81 -4.07
C GLY A 271 -11.38 -14.43 -5.22
N GLN A 272 -11.40 -15.76 -5.35
CA GLN A 272 -10.72 -16.45 -6.45
C GLN A 272 -11.45 -16.26 -7.77
N THR A 273 -12.79 -16.34 -7.73
CA THR A 273 -13.64 -16.03 -8.90
C THR A 273 -13.47 -14.59 -9.33
N PHE A 274 -13.37 -13.67 -8.36
CA PHE A 274 -13.09 -12.26 -8.62
C PHE A 274 -11.78 -12.08 -9.39
N LEU A 275 -10.68 -12.68 -8.94
CA LEU A 275 -9.38 -12.55 -9.60
C LEU A 275 -9.38 -13.20 -11.01
N ASP A 276 -10.02 -14.36 -11.19
CA ASP A 276 -10.16 -14.96 -12.52
C ASP A 276 -10.88 -14.01 -13.50
N GLN A 277 -11.99 -13.42 -13.06
CA GLN A 277 -12.73 -12.44 -13.87
C GLN A 277 -11.96 -11.14 -14.08
N ALA A 278 -11.24 -10.66 -13.06
CA ALA A 278 -10.43 -9.45 -13.15
C ALA A 278 -9.30 -9.61 -14.17
N ILE A 279 -8.59 -10.76 -14.16
CA ILE A 279 -7.54 -11.06 -15.15
C ILE A 279 -8.12 -11.04 -16.57
N ARG A 280 -9.30 -11.62 -16.78
CA ARG A 280 -9.97 -11.62 -18.09
C ARG A 280 -10.32 -10.21 -18.57
N ALA A 281 -10.71 -9.36 -17.65
CA ALA A 281 -11.11 -7.98 -17.95
C ALA A 281 -9.92 -7.02 -18.14
N MET A 282 -8.69 -7.40 -17.76
CA MET A 282 -7.54 -6.49 -17.83
C MET A 282 -7.32 -5.85 -19.20
N PRO A 283 -7.37 -6.58 -20.34
CA PRO A 283 -7.17 -5.96 -21.66
C PRO A 283 -8.24 -4.91 -22.00
N GLU A 284 -9.51 -5.19 -21.75
CA GLU A 284 -10.61 -4.26 -21.99
C GLU A 284 -10.51 -3.01 -21.12
N LEU A 285 -9.97 -3.18 -19.91
CA LEU A 285 -9.69 -2.08 -18.98
C LEU A 285 -8.38 -1.34 -19.31
N GLY A 286 -7.59 -1.81 -20.29
CA GLY A 286 -6.26 -1.27 -20.61
C GLY A 286 -5.28 -1.45 -19.47
N LEU A 287 -5.35 -2.56 -18.74
CA LEU A 287 -4.44 -2.91 -17.65
C LEU A 287 -3.43 -3.94 -18.12
N GLU A 288 -2.16 -3.67 -17.84
CA GLU A 288 -1.02 -4.56 -18.07
C GLU A 288 -0.60 -5.25 -16.76
N VAL A 289 -0.73 -4.52 -15.65
CA VAL A 289 -0.34 -4.97 -14.32
C VAL A 289 -1.49 -4.78 -13.34
N TYR A 290 -1.86 -5.88 -12.70
CA TYR A 290 -2.73 -5.89 -11.53
C TYR A 290 -1.86 -6.18 -10.30
N ASP A 291 -1.49 -5.13 -9.57
CA ASP A 291 -0.55 -5.21 -8.45
C ASP A 291 -1.30 -5.61 -7.17
N LEU A 292 -1.04 -6.82 -6.70
CA LEU A 292 -1.67 -7.34 -5.48
C LEU A 292 -1.03 -6.81 -4.19
N GLY A 293 0.08 -6.06 -4.34
CA GLY A 293 0.77 -5.43 -3.22
C GLY A 293 1.55 -6.38 -2.32
N VAL A 294 2.06 -5.83 -1.23
CA VAL A 294 2.82 -6.59 -0.22
C VAL A 294 1.90 -7.47 0.64
N GLY A 295 2.46 -8.54 1.22
CA GLY A 295 1.77 -9.38 2.21
C GLY A 295 1.88 -10.88 1.92
N HIS A 296 1.41 -11.68 2.88
CA HIS A 296 1.50 -13.15 2.84
C HIS A 296 0.16 -13.81 2.55
N ASP A 297 -0.77 -13.12 1.93
CA ASP A 297 -2.10 -13.68 1.68
C ASP A 297 -2.02 -14.88 0.74
N HIS A 298 -2.47 -16.02 1.21
CA HIS A 298 -2.42 -17.32 0.50
C HIS A 298 -3.08 -17.30 -0.88
N TYR A 299 -3.97 -16.34 -1.14
CA TYR A 299 -4.64 -16.21 -2.43
C TYR A 299 -3.81 -15.44 -3.48
N LYS A 300 -2.89 -14.58 -3.06
CA LYS A 300 -2.06 -13.77 -3.97
C LYS A 300 -1.10 -14.64 -4.78
N ARG A 301 -0.33 -15.49 -4.11
CA ARG A 301 0.70 -16.34 -4.73
C ARG A 301 0.18 -17.25 -5.86
N PRO A 302 -0.99 -17.90 -5.76
CA PRO A 302 -1.51 -18.71 -6.87
C PRO A 302 -1.85 -17.92 -8.13
N PHE A 303 -2.29 -16.66 -8.01
CA PHE A 303 -2.70 -15.83 -9.14
C PHE A 303 -1.60 -14.85 -9.60
N GLY A 304 -0.73 -14.42 -8.71
CA GLY A 304 0.38 -13.51 -8.99
C GLY A 304 1.72 -14.21 -8.73
N PRO A 305 2.22 -14.99 -9.69
CA PRO A 305 3.48 -15.70 -9.53
C PRO A 305 4.70 -14.77 -9.53
N THR A 306 4.56 -13.54 -10.05
CA THR A 306 5.61 -12.55 -10.00
C THR A 306 5.77 -12.07 -8.56
N VAL A 307 6.92 -12.40 -7.97
CA VAL A 307 7.28 -12.04 -6.60
C VAL A 307 8.44 -11.04 -6.66
N ASN A 308 8.18 -9.83 -6.17
CA ASN A 308 9.20 -8.79 -6.07
C ASN A 308 9.52 -8.54 -4.59
N PRO A 309 10.76 -8.75 -4.15
CA PRO A 309 11.16 -8.39 -2.80
C PRO A 309 11.28 -6.88 -2.69
N VAL A 310 10.68 -6.30 -1.64
CA VAL A 310 10.80 -4.88 -1.31
C VAL A 310 11.38 -4.73 0.08
N GLY A 311 12.18 -3.67 0.29
CA GLY A 311 12.91 -3.48 1.54
C GLY A 311 12.01 -3.12 2.71
N ALA A 312 12.30 -3.66 3.89
CA ALA A 312 11.69 -3.26 5.16
C ALA A 312 12.76 -2.95 6.20
N GLY A 313 12.59 -1.86 6.93
CA GLY A 313 13.58 -1.47 7.91
C GLY A 313 13.45 -0.06 8.44
N PHE A 314 14.53 0.37 9.07
CA PHE A 314 14.65 1.67 9.69
C PHE A 314 16.04 2.26 9.42
N HIS A 315 16.10 3.44 8.86
CA HIS A 315 17.36 4.12 8.57
C HIS A 315 17.43 5.48 9.27
N SER A 316 18.57 5.74 9.92
CA SER A 316 18.91 7.07 10.43
C SER A 316 19.62 7.90 9.36
N ALA A 317 19.51 9.22 9.46
CA ALA A 317 20.37 10.10 8.70
C ALA A 317 21.87 9.79 9.00
N PRO A 318 22.78 10.00 8.04
CA PRO A 318 24.21 9.80 8.24
C PRO A 318 24.71 10.53 9.51
N GLY A 319 25.47 9.83 10.37
CA GLY A 319 25.94 10.35 11.67
C GLY A 319 24.88 10.42 12.78
N GLY A 320 23.61 10.07 12.48
CA GLY A 320 22.53 10.08 13.47
C GLY A 320 22.59 8.90 14.45
N THR A 321 22.24 9.14 15.70
CA THR A 321 22.21 8.13 16.78
C THR A 321 20.80 7.60 17.05
N PHE A 322 19.80 8.05 16.29
CA PHE A 322 18.38 7.76 16.56
C PHE A 322 18.08 6.24 16.52
N LYS A 323 18.65 5.53 15.56
CA LYS A 323 18.52 4.08 15.45
C LYS A 323 19.06 3.36 16.70
N ARG A 324 20.26 3.76 17.16
CA ARG A 324 20.86 3.19 18.36
C ARG A 324 20.04 3.45 19.62
N ALA A 325 19.47 4.65 19.75
CA ALA A 325 18.61 5.00 20.88
C ALA A 325 17.30 4.19 20.87
N GLU A 326 16.68 4.03 19.70
CA GLU A 326 15.48 3.19 19.56
C GLU A 326 15.78 1.73 19.87
N GLU A 327 16.84 1.17 19.30
CA GLU A 327 17.26 -0.21 19.57
C GLU A 327 17.58 -0.44 21.05
N ALA A 328 18.28 0.51 21.69
CA ALA A 328 18.58 0.45 23.12
C ALA A 328 17.31 0.46 23.96
N ALA A 329 16.35 1.34 23.65
CA ALA A 329 15.08 1.42 24.38
C ALA A 329 14.29 0.09 24.31
N TRP A 330 14.33 -0.60 23.17
CA TRP A 330 13.64 -1.89 23.00
C TRP A 330 14.44 -3.10 23.48
N THR A 331 15.78 -3.01 23.52
CA THR A 331 16.66 -4.11 23.96
C THR A 331 16.83 -4.13 25.47
N PHE A 332 17.01 -2.96 26.07
CA PHE A 332 17.28 -2.79 27.50
C PHE A 332 16.05 -2.36 28.29
N GLY A 333 14.86 -2.22 27.65
CA GLY A 333 13.62 -1.99 28.36
C GLY A 333 13.19 -3.19 29.21
N PRO A 334 12.25 -3.00 30.14
CA PRO A 334 11.86 -4.02 31.13
C PRO A 334 11.30 -5.32 30.53
N LEU A 335 10.98 -5.33 29.22
CA LEU A 335 10.39 -6.48 28.53
C LEU A 335 11.37 -7.23 27.61
N GLY A 336 12.57 -6.70 27.36
CA GLY A 336 13.58 -7.33 26.51
C GLY A 336 13.12 -7.62 25.07
N ARG A 337 13.91 -8.41 24.33
CA ARG A 337 13.53 -8.92 23.00
C ARG A 337 12.76 -10.23 23.17
N SER A 338 11.44 -10.18 23.00
CA SER A 338 10.59 -11.38 22.93
C SER A 338 9.60 -11.25 21.77
N PRO A 339 9.12 -12.39 21.21
CA PRO A 339 8.10 -12.36 20.15
C PRO A 339 6.84 -11.58 20.53
N ALA A 340 6.50 -11.55 21.82
CA ALA A 340 5.37 -10.78 22.33
C ALA A 340 5.61 -9.28 22.26
N VAL A 341 6.81 -8.82 22.63
CA VAL A 341 7.23 -7.41 22.54
C VAL A 341 7.27 -6.95 21.10
N ASP A 342 7.81 -7.76 20.19
CA ASP A 342 7.85 -7.45 18.76
C ASP A 342 6.43 -7.32 18.17
N LYS A 343 5.50 -8.15 18.63
CA LYS A 343 4.08 -8.05 18.22
C LYS A 343 3.45 -6.75 18.72
N VAL A 344 3.69 -6.38 19.97
CA VAL A 344 3.19 -5.11 20.55
C VAL A 344 3.81 -3.93 19.81
N ARG A 345 5.14 -3.94 19.59
CA ARG A 345 5.86 -2.90 18.85
C ARG A 345 5.26 -2.69 17.46
N ARG A 346 5.10 -3.77 16.68
CA ARG A 346 4.49 -3.70 15.34
C ARG A 346 3.08 -3.13 15.39
N ARG A 347 2.29 -3.49 16.40
CA ARG A 347 0.92 -2.99 16.55
C ARG A 347 0.89 -1.50 16.90
N LEU A 348 1.73 -1.05 17.83
CA LEU A 348 1.86 0.37 18.16
C LEU A 348 2.35 1.19 16.96
N ASP A 349 3.28 0.65 16.20
CA ASP A 349 3.80 1.27 14.99
C ASP A 349 2.71 1.43 13.92
N HIS A 350 1.89 0.40 13.73
CA HIS A 350 0.75 0.42 12.81
C HIS A 350 -0.30 1.46 13.24
N ILE A 351 -0.66 1.50 14.53
CA ILE A 351 -1.58 2.52 15.09
C ILE A 351 -1.05 3.93 14.84
N ALA A 352 0.23 4.16 15.14
CA ALA A 352 0.86 5.47 14.96
C ALA A 352 0.98 5.86 13.47
N THR A 353 1.02 4.90 12.58
CA THR A 353 1.05 5.13 11.13
C THR A 353 -0.34 5.53 10.62
N ALA A 354 -1.37 4.79 11.02
CA ALA A 354 -2.74 5.00 10.54
C ALA A 354 -3.35 6.31 11.07
N ASP A 355 -3.14 6.64 12.34
CA ASP A 355 -3.73 7.85 12.93
C ASP A 355 -2.67 8.75 13.57
N PRO A 356 -2.44 9.96 13.01
CA PRO A 356 -1.50 10.93 13.56
C PRO A 356 -1.97 11.55 14.87
N SER A 357 -3.29 11.54 15.16
CA SER A 357 -3.85 12.18 16.35
C SER A 357 -3.62 11.35 17.62
N MET A 358 -3.43 12.01 18.74
CA MET A 358 -3.32 11.33 20.05
C MET A 358 -4.61 10.60 20.41
N ARG A 359 -5.77 11.17 20.09
CA ARG A 359 -7.09 10.57 20.34
C ARG A 359 -7.25 9.26 19.59
N GLY A 360 -6.92 9.23 18.29
CA GLY A 360 -7.01 8.03 17.46
C GLY A 360 -6.00 6.96 17.88
N ARG A 361 -4.80 7.34 18.36
CA ARG A 361 -3.82 6.39 18.91
C ARG A 361 -4.32 5.73 20.19
N VAL A 362 -4.88 6.50 21.12
CA VAL A 362 -5.48 5.96 22.36
C VAL A 362 -6.64 5.01 22.02
N GLN A 363 -7.51 5.39 21.09
CA GLN A 363 -8.61 4.55 20.66
C GLN A 363 -8.12 3.27 19.98
N GLY A 364 -7.15 3.33 19.07
CA GLY A 364 -6.54 2.16 18.46
C GLY A 364 -5.89 1.21 19.47
N LEU A 365 -5.31 1.76 20.55
CA LEU A 365 -4.75 0.97 21.64
C LEU A 365 -5.87 0.26 22.45
N MET A 366 -6.96 0.96 22.76
CA MET A 366 -8.10 0.36 23.45
C MET A 366 -8.74 -0.78 22.65
N GLU A 367 -8.91 -0.59 21.33
CA GLU A 367 -9.39 -1.64 20.42
C GLU A 367 -8.44 -2.84 20.38
N ALA A 368 -7.12 -2.57 20.40
CA ALA A 368 -6.10 -3.60 20.47
C ALA A 368 -6.23 -4.48 21.73
N VAL A 369 -6.43 -3.86 22.87
CA VAL A 369 -6.64 -4.54 24.15
C VAL A 369 -7.94 -5.33 24.14
N ALA A 370 -9.04 -4.72 23.66
CA ALA A 370 -10.34 -5.38 23.56
C ALA A 370 -10.31 -6.63 22.66
N ALA A 371 -9.62 -6.53 21.49
CA ALA A 371 -9.47 -7.67 20.59
C ALA A 371 -8.63 -8.80 21.18
N THR A 372 -7.63 -8.47 22.02
CA THR A 372 -6.83 -9.48 22.73
C THR A 372 -7.68 -10.21 23.78
N ARG A 373 -8.48 -9.46 24.53
CA ARG A 373 -9.41 -10.05 25.52
C ARG A 373 -10.45 -10.98 24.88
N ARG A 374 -11.04 -10.60 23.74
CA ARG A 374 -12.00 -11.46 23.00
C ARG A 374 -11.36 -12.77 22.55
N ARG A 375 -10.10 -12.77 22.12
CA ARG A 375 -9.37 -13.99 21.74
C ARG A 375 -9.01 -14.88 22.92
N SER A 376 -8.75 -14.31 24.09
CA SER A 376 -8.45 -15.08 25.31
C SER A 376 -9.69 -15.70 25.96
N LEU A 377 -10.89 -15.23 25.63
CA LEU A 377 -12.16 -15.75 26.16
C LEU A 377 -12.76 -16.89 25.32
N GLY A 378 -12.10 -17.29 24.19
CA GLY A 378 -12.51 -18.41 23.32
C GLY A 378 -13.72 -18.10 22.44
N PRO A 379 -13.92 -18.85 21.32
CA PRO A 379 -15.12 -18.72 20.49
C PRO A 379 -16.37 -19.40 21.07
N ASP A 380 -16.30 -20.08 22.23
CA ASP A 380 -17.37 -20.89 22.81
C ASP A 380 -17.85 -20.34 24.18
N ALA A 381 -18.51 -19.17 24.17
CA ALA A 381 -19.37 -18.77 25.28
C ALA A 381 -20.62 -18.06 24.73
N GLY A 382 -21.39 -18.75 23.89
CA GLY A 382 -22.58 -18.15 23.30
C GLY A 382 -23.34 -19.05 22.32
N ALA A 383 -23.30 -20.38 22.54
CA ALA A 383 -24.21 -21.29 21.85
C ALA A 383 -24.69 -22.33 22.87
N GLY A 384 -25.57 -21.87 23.76
CA GLY A 384 -26.30 -22.67 24.71
C GLY A 384 -27.54 -21.90 25.08
N GLU A 385 -28.56 -22.01 24.26
CA GLU A 385 -29.99 -22.14 24.45
C GLU A 385 -30.74 -21.78 23.18
#